data_44ce2296f95d94bc284078477aa678ba
#
_entry.id   44ce2296f95d94bc284078477aa678ba
#
_cell.length_a   1.000
_cell.length_b   1.000
_cell.length_c   1.000
_cell.angle_alpha   90.00
_cell.angle_beta   90.00
_cell.angle_gamma   90.00
#
_symmetry.space_group_name_H-M   'P 1'
#
loop_
_entity.id
_entity.type
_entity.pdbx_description
1 polymer ?
#
loop_
_entity_poly.entity_id
_entity_poly.type
_entity_poly.pdbx_seq_one_letter_code
_entity_poly.pdbx_strand_id
1 'polypeptide(L)'
;RAASPQAAIFRWLLDRLIEERDAGQPGAQLASAQLTQLLFIEILRSHLDRASLMPAGWLKALAEPRIAPALRLMHGDPARAWHLEELAKACAMSRTSFAVHFRTVAGVAPLAYLTEWRMRLAERALREERTPVAVVARTLGYTSESAFSNAFKRVNGKSPMAYRALLNGRKDFG
;
A
#
# COMPACT_ATOMS: atom_id res chain seq x y z
N ARG A 1 1.69 34.42 13.09
CA ARG A 1 0.99 33.12 13.15
C ARG A 1 1.95 32.12 13.74
N ALA A 2 1.66 31.55 14.90
CA ALA A 2 2.47 30.49 15.51
C ALA A 2 2.53 29.30 14.53
N ALA A 3 3.73 28.82 14.25
CA ALA A 3 3.91 27.62 13.43
C ALA A 3 3.24 26.44 14.14
N SER A 4 2.52 25.60 13.41
CA SER A 4 1.92 24.41 14.01
C SER A 4 3.03 23.52 14.59
N PRO A 5 2.76 22.74 15.66
CA PRO A 5 3.74 21.80 16.23
C PRO A 5 4.37 20.89 15.18
N GLN A 6 3.59 20.47 14.20
CA GLN A 6 4.05 19.66 13.06
C GLN A 6 5.05 20.44 12.18
N ALA A 7 4.81 21.73 11.90
CA ALA A 7 5.74 22.53 11.12
C ALA A 7 7.11 22.68 11.81
N ALA A 8 7.12 22.71 13.15
CA ALA A 8 8.36 22.75 13.92
C ALA A 8 9.14 21.42 13.80
N ILE A 9 8.46 20.27 13.87
CA ILE A 9 9.06 18.95 13.68
C ILE A 9 9.66 18.80 12.27
N PHE A 10 8.91 19.19 11.23
CA PHE A 10 9.41 19.14 9.86
C PHE A 10 10.66 20.00 9.66
N ARG A 11 10.65 21.21 10.20
CA ARG A 11 11.80 22.12 10.10
C ARG A 11 13.01 21.49 10.78
N TRP A 12 12.86 21.02 12.01
CA TRP A 12 13.95 20.39 12.77
C TRP A 12 14.55 19.19 12.03
N LEU A 13 13.69 18.30 11.46
CA LEU A 13 14.15 17.15 10.69
C LEU A 13 14.93 17.56 9.44
N LEU A 14 14.48 18.60 8.73
CA LEU A 14 15.15 19.09 7.54
C LEU A 14 16.50 19.74 7.90
N ASP A 15 16.52 20.60 8.92
CA ASP A 15 17.74 21.25 9.38
C ASP A 15 18.77 20.19 9.79
N ARG A 16 18.36 19.17 10.55
CA ARG A 16 19.23 18.08 10.97
C ARG A 16 19.74 17.24 9.81
N LEU A 17 18.91 16.98 8.79
CA LEU A 17 19.31 16.26 7.58
C LEU A 17 20.38 17.02 6.79
N ILE A 18 20.25 18.34 6.70
CA ILE A 18 21.23 19.21 6.04
C ILE A 18 22.55 19.19 6.82
N GLU A 19 22.52 19.37 8.14
CA GLU A 19 23.71 19.32 9.01
C GLU A 19 24.47 18.00 8.87
N GLU A 20 23.78 16.86 8.94
CA GLU A 20 24.42 15.54 8.80
C GLU A 20 25.10 15.35 7.43
N ARG A 21 24.46 15.87 6.37
CA ARG A 21 25.01 15.77 5.03
C ARG A 21 26.25 16.65 4.84
N ASP A 22 26.24 17.85 5.42
CA ASP A 22 27.31 18.83 5.24
C ASP A 22 28.49 18.53 6.18
N ALA A 23 28.26 17.91 7.33
CA ALA A 23 29.30 17.58 8.31
C ALA A 23 30.26 16.46 7.88
N GLY A 24 29.87 15.58 6.95
CA GLY A 24 30.71 14.51 6.41
C GLY A 24 31.28 13.54 7.47
N GLN A 25 30.64 13.43 8.64
CA GLN A 25 31.14 12.62 9.77
C GLN A 25 30.91 11.12 9.56
N PRO A 26 31.68 10.25 10.23
CA PRO A 26 31.39 8.82 10.24
C PRO A 26 29.96 8.56 10.70
N GLY A 27 29.17 7.80 9.91
CA GLY A 27 27.77 7.52 10.20
C GLY A 27 26.76 8.51 9.61
N ALA A 28 27.18 9.62 9.00
CA ALA A 28 26.28 10.63 8.40
C ALA A 28 25.32 10.02 7.37
N GLN A 29 25.77 9.06 6.58
CA GLN A 29 24.93 8.38 5.60
C GLN A 29 23.80 7.58 6.26
N LEU A 30 24.09 6.88 7.35
CA LEU A 30 23.10 6.13 8.12
C LEU A 30 22.13 7.09 8.82
N ALA A 31 22.64 8.14 9.47
CA ALA A 31 21.82 9.17 10.12
C ALA A 31 20.88 9.86 9.13
N SER A 32 21.38 10.24 7.96
CA SER A 32 20.57 10.85 6.89
C SER A 32 19.45 9.91 6.39
N ALA A 33 19.74 8.61 6.26
CA ALA A 33 18.72 7.62 5.88
C ALA A 33 17.62 7.52 6.94
N GLN A 34 17.95 7.49 8.23
CA GLN A 34 16.97 7.44 9.32
C GLN A 34 16.14 8.72 9.43
N LEU A 35 16.77 9.88 9.31
CA LEU A 35 16.08 11.18 9.29
C LEU A 35 15.11 11.29 8.12
N THR A 36 15.51 10.84 6.93
CA THR A 36 14.64 10.78 5.75
C THR A 36 13.44 9.87 5.97
N GLN A 37 13.65 8.72 6.61
CA GLN A 37 12.57 7.79 6.94
C GLN A 37 11.60 8.40 7.95
N LEU A 38 12.10 9.09 8.97
CA LEU A 38 11.27 9.78 9.95
C LEU A 38 10.48 10.91 9.32
N LEU A 39 11.10 11.71 8.45
CA LEU A 39 10.44 12.76 7.69
C LEU A 39 9.29 12.20 6.84
N PHE A 40 9.50 11.07 6.17
CA PHE A 40 8.46 10.40 5.41
C PHE A 40 7.28 9.96 6.30
N ILE A 41 7.57 9.41 7.48
CA ILE A 41 6.53 9.00 8.46
C ILE A 41 5.72 10.22 8.90
N GLU A 42 6.36 11.35 9.21
CA GLU A 42 5.66 12.57 9.64
C GLU A 42 4.80 13.17 8.51
N ILE A 43 5.28 13.15 7.26
CA ILE A 43 4.48 13.54 6.09
C ILE A 43 3.23 12.66 5.99
N LEU A 44 3.41 11.33 6.11
CA LEU A 44 2.30 10.38 6.04
C LEU A 44 1.29 10.62 7.17
N ARG A 45 1.75 10.81 8.42
CA ARG A 45 0.89 11.13 9.57
C ARG A 45 0.09 12.41 9.33
N SER A 46 0.76 13.50 8.95
CA SER A 46 0.09 14.78 8.63
C SER A 46 -0.96 14.65 7.54
N HIS A 47 -0.74 13.73 6.59
CA HIS A 47 -1.70 13.44 5.53
C HIS A 47 -2.89 12.63 6.06
N LEU A 48 -2.64 11.64 6.90
CA LEU A 48 -3.68 10.80 7.51
C LEU A 48 -4.56 11.59 8.50
N ASP A 49 -4.00 12.55 9.23
CA ASP A 49 -4.76 13.45 10.13
C ASP A 49 -5.79 14.30 9.37
N ARG A 50 -5.57 14.52 8.07
CA ARG A 50 -6.51 15.20 7.16
C ARG A 50 -7.40 14.25 6.37
N ALA A 51 -7.48 13.00 6.76
CA ALA A 51 -8.20 11.96 6.00
C ALA A 51 -9.69 12.29 5.76
N SER A 52 -10.34 13.06 6.64
CA SER A 52 -11.71 13.52 6.44
C SER A 52 -11.89 14.40 5.20
N LEU A 53 -10.84 15.12 4.79
CA LEU A 53 -10.83 16.00 3.60
C LEU A 53 -10.33 15.28 2.34
N MET A 54 -9.87 14.03 2.46
CA MET A 54 -9.36 13.27 1.32
C MET A 54 -10.49 12.75 0.44
N PRO A 55 -10.29 12.71 -0.89
CA PRO A 55 -11.17 11.95 -1.76
C PRO A 55 -11.17 10.47 -1.37
N ALA A 56 -12.25 9.76 -1.72
CA ALA A 56 -12.31 8.32 -1.51
C ALA A 56 -11.10 7.63 -2.15
N GLY A 57 -10.51 6.69 -1.42
CA GLY A 57 -9.31 5.99 -1.88
C GLY A 57 -8.63 5.19 -0.78
N TRP A 58 -7.58 4.46 -1.15
CA TRP A 58 -6.87 3.56 -0.25
C TRP A 58 -6.26 4.26 0.99
N LEU A 59 -5.75 5.49 0.85
CA LEU A 59 -5.21 6.28 1.98
C LEU A 59 -6.30 6.63 2.99
N LYS A 60 -7.46 7.09 2.50
CA LYS A 60 -8.62 7.36 3.35
C LYS A 60 -9.11 6.08 4.03
N ALA A 61 -9.10 4.95 3.30
CA ALA A 61 -9.47 3.66 3.86
C ALA A 61 -8.54 3.23 5.02
N LEU A 62 -7.22 3.44 4.88
CA LEU A 62 -6.26 3.13 5.96
C LEU A 62 -6.44 4.00 7.21
N ALA A 63 -6.94 5.22 7.04
CA ALA A 63 -7.20 6.15 8.16
C ALA A 63 -8.57 5.93 8.82
N GLU A 64 -9.47 5.12 8.24
CA GLU A 64 -10.84 4.93 8.73
C GLU A 64 -10.92 3.81 9.78
N PRO A 65 -11.12 4.14 11.08
CA PRO A 65 -11.10 3.15 12.17
C PRO A 65 -12.19 2.07 12.04
N ARG A 66 -13.34 2.42 11.46
CA ARG A 66 -14.49 1.53 11.37
C ARG A 66 -14.28 0.34 10.44
N ILE A 67 -13.44 0.48 9.41
CA ILE A 67 -13.12 -0.60 8.47
C ILE A 67 -11.72 -1.18 8.70
N ALA A 68 -10.95 -0.63 9.63
CA ALA A 68 -9.60 -1.11 9.95
C ALA A 68 -9.52 -2.61 10.29
N PRO A 69 -10.50 -3.23 11.02
CA PRO A 69 -10.48 -4.67 11.23
C PRO A 69 -10.53 -5.48 9.93
N ALA A 70 -11.38 -5.09 8.98
CA ALA A 70 -11.48 -5.77 7.68
C ALA A 70 -10.20 -5.59 6.85
N LEU A 71 -9.60 -4.41 6.87
CA LEU A 71 -8.33 -4.16 6.19
C LEU A 71 -7.20 -5.02 6.77
N ARG A 72 -7.10 -5.14 8.11
CA ARG A 72 -6.11 -6.01 8.75
C ARG A 72 -6.27 -7.47 8.34
N LEU A 73 -7.50 -7.96 8.26
CA LEU A 73 -7.79 -9.33 7.81
C LEU A 73 -7.35 -9.54 6.36
N MET A 74 -7.76 -8.66 5.45
CA MET A 74 -7.41 -8.74 4.02
C MET A 74 -5.91 -8.60 3.75
N HIS A 75 -5.22 -7.75 4.51
CA HIS A 75 -3.78 -7.55 4.37
C HIS A 75 -2.97 -8.67 5.03
N GLY A 76 -3.44 -9.22 6.15
CA GLY A 76 -2.76 -10.29 6.88
C GLY A 76 -2.84 -11.64 6.18
N ASP A 77 -3.95 -11.92 5.51
CA ASP A 77 -4.14 -13.15 4.72
C ASP A 77 -4.79 -12.80 3.37
N PRO A 78 -4.03 -12.26 2.43
CA PRO A 78 -4.56 -11.90 1.12
C PRO A 78 -4.93 -13.10 0.25
N ALA A 79 -4.39 -14.28 0.52
CA ALA A 79 -4.67 -15.50 -0.23
C ALA A 79 -6.07 -16.08 0.07
N ARG A 80 -6.56 -15.83 1.27
CA ARG A 80 -7.85 -16.38 1.72
C ARG A 80 -9.02 -15.86 0.88
N ALA A 81 -9.96 -16.74 0.58
CA ALA A 81 -11.24 -16.40 -0.05
C ALA A 81 -12.16 -15.74 0.98
N TRP A 82 -11.96 -14.45 1.23
CA TRP A 82 -12.77 -13.67 2.17
C TRP A 82 -14.20 -13.48 1.66
N HIS A 83 -15.17 -13.69 2.54
CA HIS A 83 -16.57 -13.37 2.28
C HIS A 83 -16.96 -12.01 2.88
N LEU A 84 -17.88 -11.34 2.22
CA LEU A 84 -18.32 -10.00 2.64
C LEU A 84 -18.92 -10.00 4.06
N GLU A 85 -19.61 -11.07 4.42
CA GLU A 85 -20.20 -11.27 5.75
C GLU A 85 -19.15 -11.34 6.85
N GLU A 86 -18.05 -12.04 6.62
CA GLU A 86 -16.96 -12.18 7.59
C GLU A 86 -16.28 -10.82 7.85
N LEU A 87 -16.03 -10.06 6.77
CA LEU A 87 -15.42 -8.73 6.85
C LEU A 87 -16.37 -7.74 7.57
N ALA A 88 -17.65 -7.79 7.26
CA ALA A 88 -18.67 -6.95 7.90
C ALA A 88 -18.78 -7.27 9.41
N LYS A 89 -18.80 -8.56 9.77
CA LYS A 89 -18.82 -9.03 11.17
C LYS A 89 -17.60 -8.54 11.95
N ALA A 90 -16.40 -8.59 11.34
CA ALA A 90 -15.18 -8.10 11.96
C ALA A 90 -15.24 -6.59 12.26
N CYS A 91 -16.02 -5.84 11.49
CA CYS A 91 -16.24 -4.41 11.67
C CYS A 91 -17.49 -4.09 12.53
N ALA A 92 -18.14 -5.08 13.15
CA ALA A 92 -19.40 -4.95 13.88
C ALA A 92 -20.51 -4.25 13.05
N MET A 93 -20.58 -4.54 11.75
CA MET A 93 -21.54 -3.96 10.81
C MET A 93 -22.40 -5.04 10.15
N SER A 94 -23.61 -4.63 9.69
CA SER A 94 -24.35 -5.45 8.73
C SER A 94 -23.61 -5.49 7.40
N ARG A 95 -23.83 -6.55 6.62
CA ARG A 95 -23.24 -6.71 5.27
C ARG A 95 -23.47 -5.48 4.38
N THR A 96 -24.68 -4.97 4.35
CA THR A 96 -25.06 -3.82 3.53
C THR A 96 -24.38 -2.55 4.01
N SER A 97 -24.44 -2.26 5.33
CA SER A 97 -23.79 -1.07 5.90
C SER A 97 -22.30 -1.08 5.68
N PHE A 98 -21.63 -2.23 5.85
CA PHE A 98 -20.22 -2.39 5.59
C PHE A 98 -19.87 -2.12 4.12
N ALA A 99 -20.59 -2.74 3.18
CA ALA A 99 -20.31 -2.57 1.74
C ALA A 99 -20.45 -1.10 1.29
N VAL A 100 -21.51 -0.42 1.75
CA VAL A 100 -21.75 1.00 1.44
C VAL A 100 -20.67 1.87 2.06
N HIS A 101 -20.41 1.70 3.36
CA HIS A 101 -19.41 2.52 4.07
C HIS A 101 -18.01 2.31 3.51
N PHE A 102 -17.61 1.06 3.28
CA PHE A 102 -16.31 0.74 2.69
C PHE A 102 -16.15 1.41 1.32
N ARG A 103 -17.16 1.31 0.45
CA ARG A 103 -17.12 1.93 -0.88
C ARG A 103 -17.04 3.46 -0.80
N THR A 104 -17.75 4.08 0.13
CA THR A 104 -17.71 5.54 0.35
C THR A 104 -16.32 6.00 0.75
N VAL A 105 -15.62 5.21 1.56
CA VAL A 105 -14.29 5.54 2.08
C VAL A 105 -13.19 5.14 1.09
N ALA A 106 -13.19 3.90 0.64
CA ALA A 106 -12.15 3.34 -0.23
C ALA A 106 -12.33 3.67 -1.71
N GLY A 107 -13.52 4.12 -2.14
CA GLY A 107 -13.84 4.37 -3.54
C GLY A 107 -14.21 3.13 -4.35
N VAL A 108 -13.93 1.95 -3.81
CA VAL A 108 -14.18 0.64 -4.44
C VAL A 108 -14.86 -0.32 -3.48
N ALA A 109 -15.49 -1.37 -4.01
CA ALA A 109 -16.11 -2.41 -3.20
C ALA A 109 -15.05 -3.24 -2.43
N PRO A 110 -15.38 -3.83 -1.25
CA PRO A 110 -14.40 -4.53 -0.41
C PRO A 110 -13.61 -5.63 -1.13
N LEU A 111 -14.27 -6.49 -1.91
CA LEU A 111 -13.59 -7.58 -2.62
C LEU A 111 -12.81 -7.09 -3.86
N ALA A 112 -13.22 -5.97 -4.45
CA ALA A 112 -12.44 -5.30 -5.50
C ALA A 112 -11.14 -4.72 -4.90
N TYR A 113 -11.22 -4.09 -3.72
CA TYR A 113 -10.05 -3.64 -2.97
C TYR A 113 -9.07 -4.78 -2.69
N LEU A 114 -9.57 -5.94 -2.23
CA LEU A 114 -8.72 -7.12 -2.02
C LEU A 114 -8.04 -7.57 -3.32
N THR A 115 -8.77 -7.52 -4.43
CA THR A 115 -8.19 -7.85 -5.74
C THR A 115 -7.07 -6.89 -6.11
N GLU A 116 -7.27 -5.59 -5.95
CA GLU A 116 -6.24 -4.57 -6.19
C GLU A 116 -5.03 -4.76 -5.28
N TRP A 117 -5.26 -5.07 -3.99
CA TRP A 117 -4.19 -5.36 -3.03
C TRP A 117 -3.36 -6.58 -3.46
N ARG A 118 -4.02 -7.68 -3.85
CA ARG A 118 -3.34 -8.84 -4.44
C ARG A 118 -2.49 -8.48 -5.65
N MET A 119 -2.98 -7.60 -6.53
CA MET A 119 -2.21 -7.19 -7.72
C MET A 119 -0.97 -6.36 -7.35
N ARG A 120 -1.03 -5.52 -6.33
CA ARG A 120 0.15 -4.80 -5.82
C ARG A 120 1.20 -5.75 -5.22
N LEU A 121 0.75 -6.77 -4.47
CA LEU A 121 1.65 -7.82 -3.98
C LEU A 121 2.26 -8.62 -5.14
N ALA A 122 1.47 -8.91 -6.17
CA ALA A 122 1.94 -9.57 -7.39
C ALA A 122 3.02 -8.75 -8.11
N GLU A 123 2.81 -7.45 -8.27
CA GLU A 123 3.81 -6.55 -8.87
C GLU A 123 5.15 -6.62 -8.13
N ARG A 124 5.10 -6.62 -6.78
CA ARG A 124 6.29 -6.76 -5.96
C ARG A 124 6.97 -8.12 -6.17
N ALA A 125 6.21 -9.21 -6.11
CA ALA A 125 6.73 -10.56 -6.30
C ALA A 125 7.30 -10.80 -7.72
N LEU A 126 6.71 -10.16 -8.74
CA LEU A 126 7.17 -10.26 -10.13
C LEU A 126 8.47 -9.48 -10.41
N ARG A 127 8.88 -8.56 -9.52
CA ARG A 127 10.20 -7.90 -9.57
C ARG A 127 11.34 -8.84 -9.20
N GLU A 128 11.03 -9.89 -8.47
CA GLU A 128 11.96 -10.98 -8.14
C GLU A 128 12.00 -11.94 -9.33
N GLU A 129 13.10 -11.92 -10.08
CA GLU A 129 13.26 -12.58 -11.40
C GLU A 129 13.01 -14.08 -11.37
N ARG A 130 13.21 -14.75 -10.23
CA ARG A 130 13.19 -16.21 -10.11
C ARG A 130 11.84 -16.84 -9.75
N THR A 131 10.84 -16.04 -9.33
CA THR A 131 9.57 -16.59 -8.88
C THR A 131 8.65 -16.91 -10.06
N PRO A 132 8.28 -18.18 -10.32
CA PRO A 132 7.36 -18.53 -11.41
C PRO A 132 5.99 -17.86 -11.22
N VAL A 133 5.35 -17.46 -12.32
CA VAL A 133 4.02 -16.81 -12.29
C VAL A 133 2.98 -17.70 -11.61
N ALA A 134 3.04 -19.01 -11.83
CA ALA A 134 2.16 -19.98 -11.18
C ALA A 134 2.33 -20.00 -9.64
N VAL A 135 3.53 -19.77 -9.14
CA VAL A 135 3.78 -19.66 -7.69
C VAL A 135 3.15 -18.39 -7.15
N VAL A 136 3.39 -17.25 -7.81
CA VAL A 136 2.77 -15.96 -7.43
C VAL A 136 1.25 -16.06 -7.42
N ALA A 137 0.65 -16.71 -8.42
CA ALA A 137 -0.80 -16.93 -8.48
C ALA A 137 -1.31 -17.68 -7.24
N ARG A 138 -0.68 -18.81 -6.89
CA ARG A 138 -1.06 -19.62 -5.72
C ARG A 138 -0.90 -18.88 -4.40
N THR A 139 0.21 -18.18 -4.20
CA THR A 139 0.46 -17.42 -2.95
C THR A 139 -0.52 -16.27 -2.76
N LEU A 140 -1.20 -15.84 -3.81
CA LEU A 140 -2.23 -14.81 -3.76
C LEU A 140 -3.66 -15.36 -3.82
N GLY A 141 -3.83 -16.71 -3.66
CA GLY A 141 -5.14 -17.35 -3.55
C GLY A 141 -5.87 -17.56 -4.87
N TYR A 142 -5.15 -17.58 -6.01
CA TYR A 142 -5.73 -17.93 -7.29
C TYR A 142 -5.64 -19.43 -7.55
N THR A 143 -6.74 -20.02 -8.01
CA THR A 143 -6.84 -21.45 -8.30
C THR A 143 -6.12 -21.87 -9.58
N SER A 144 -5.88 -20.91 -10.50
CA SER A 144 -5.14 -21.14 -11.73
C SER A 144 -4.31 -19.91 -12.14
N GLU A 145 -3.23 -20.18 -12.87
CA GLU A 145 -2.39 -19.13 -13.45
C GLU A 145 -3.16 -18.28 -14.47
N SER A 146 -4.09 -18.86 -15.22
CA SER A 146 -4.92 -18.14 -16.19
C SER A 146 -5.87 -17.17 -15.51
N ALA A 147 -6.54 -17.58 -14.42
CA ALA A 147 -7.40 -16.68 -13.63
C ALA A 147 -6.61 -15.50 -13.06
N PHE A 148 -5.42 -15.78 -12.53
CA PHE A 148 -4.49 -14.74 -12.05
C PHE A 148 -4.06 -13.80 -13.18
N SER A 149 -3.61 -14.35 -14.32
CA SER A 149 -3.11 -13.55 -15.45
C SER A 149 -4.19 -12.62 -16.01
N ASN A 150 -5.44 -13.08 -16.08
CA ASN A 150 -6.57 -12.28 -16.49
C ASN A 150 -6.87 -11.15 -15.49
N ALA A 151 -6.86 -11.45 -14.18
CA ALA A 151 -7.04 -10.45 -13.14
C ALA A 151 -5.91 -9.41 -13.15
N PHE A 152 -4.66 -9.85 -13.28
CA PHE A 152 -3.49 -8.99 -13.33
C PHE A 152 -3.53 -8.06 -14.57
N LYS A 153 -3.83 -8.62 -15.75
CA LYS A 153 -3.96 -7.82 -16.98
C LYS A 153 -5.07 -6.77 -16.89
N ARG A 154 -6.20 -7.13 -16.27
CA ARG A 154 -7.33 -6.21 -16.08
C ARG A 154 -6.95 -5.01 -15.21
N VAL A 155 -6.16 -5.22 -14.14
CA VAL A 155 -5.77 -4.16 -13.20
C VAL A 155 -4.56 -3.38 -13.73
N ASN A 156 -3.55 -4.06 -14.28
CA ASN A 156 -2.26 -3.46 -14.66
C ASN A 156 -2.11 -3.17 -16.15
N GLY A 157 -3.11 -3.49 -16.96
CA GLY A 157 -3.10 -3.27 -18.41
C GLY A 157 -2.21 -4.24 -19.20
N LYS A 158 -1.37 -5.07 -18.54
CA LYS A 158 -0.42 -5.99 -19.16
C LYS A 158 -0.44 -7.35 -18.46
N SER A 159 -0.07 -8.41 -19.19
CA SER A 159 0.08 -9.74 -18.57
C SER A 159 1.26 -9.79 -17.60
N PRO A 160 1.29 -10.71 -16.62
CA PRO A 160 2.39 -10.85 -15.67
C PRO A 160 3.76 -11.04 -16.35
N MET A 161 3.80 -11.81 -17.44
CA MET A 161 5.04 -12.04 -18.22
C MET A 161 5.50 -10.76 -18.92
N ALA A 162 4.61 -10.03 -19.57
CA ALA A 162 4.93 -8.75 -20.22
C ALA A 162 5.36 -7.69 -19.20
N TYR A 163 4.75 -7.67 -18.00
CA TYR A 163 5.14 -6.80 -16.91
C TYR A 163 6.56 -7.10 -16.44
N ARG A 164 6.91 -8.37 -16.23
CA ARG A 164 8.27 -8.81 -15.86
C ARG A 164 9.31 -8.46 -16.93
N ALA A 165 9.01 -8.68 -18.20
CA ALA A 165 9.93 -8.34 -19.30
C ALA A 165 10.28 -6.85 -19.33
N LEU A 166 9.33 -5.97 -19.07
CA LEU A 166 9.57 -4.52 -18.97
C LEU A 166 10.45 -4.12 -17.79
N LEU A 167 10.37 -4.85 -16.68
CA LEU A 167 11.22 -4.59 -15.51
C LEU A 167 12.66 -5.00 -15.78
N ASN A 168 12.88 -6.10 -16.51
CA ASN A 168 14.20 -6.60 -16.85
C ASN A 168 14.88 -5.70 -17.88
N GLY A 169 14.18 -5.28 -18.94
CA GLY A 169 14.71 -4.34 -19.93
C GLY A 169 15.05 -2.95 -19.41
N ARG A 170 14.56 -2.58 -18.20
CA ARG A 170 14.98 -1.34 -17.52
C ARG A 170 16.28 -1.46 -16.73
N LYS A 171 16.70 -2.68 -16.38
CA LYS A 171 17.95 -2.92 -15.64
C LYS A 171 19.18 -2.91 -16.55
N ASP A 172 19.00 -3.16 -17.85
CA ASP A 172 20.10 -3.22 -18.82
C ASP A 172 20.57 -1.82 -19.30
N PHE A 173 19.89 -0.74 -18.86
CA PHE A 173 20.19 0.65 -19.22
C PHE A 173 20.58 1.54 -18.02
N GLY A 174 20.93 1.01 -16.90
CA GLY A 174 21.41 1.68 -15.68
C GLY A 174 22.69 1.06 -15.19
#